data_67e50ef80b251a6f2c6af7d637ec93b3
#
_entry.id   67e50ef80b251a6f2c6af7d637ec93b3
#
_cell.length_a   1.000
_cell.length_b   1.000
_cell.length_c   1.000
_cell.angle_alpha   90.00
_cell.angle_beta   90.00
_cell.angle_gamma   90.00
#
_symmetry.space_group_name_H-M   'P 1'
#
loop_
_entity.id
_entity.type
_entity.pdbx_description
1 polymer ?
#
loop_
_entity_poly.entity_id
_entity_poly.type
_entity_poly.pdbx_seq_one_letter_code
_entity_poly.pdbx_strand_id
1 'polypeptide(L)'
;MLIDGYEGKVILNPSAETLASYERKAKRRRISLHSALSQRETKTACGKRIYIYSNIDFKEELPSLEKFGSEGVGLFRSETLFIASGETPSEASQTEYYTQLALQLAPKPFTVRLFDVGGDKFLYSSYKEANPNLGWRGVRILLDIPELLENQLRALLKANLHGNIQVMIPLVSSVEEVRAVKKTLARLKQELKKQKAIGEQPLLLGAMIEVPSAVEMIEELAQELEFFSIGTNDLMQYTVAVDRGNEVVQNLYNRLHPAVIRMIARTIKVARRYRRRVSMCGEMAANPLATPLLLGLGLREFSVASSNIPEIKQIISRVKIDEATELAAQCLKMATSHEIEQALRQFKTQQHL
;
A
#
# COMPACT_ATOMS: atom_id res chain seq x y z
N MET A 1 12.03 14.11 26.59
CA MET A 1 11.32 12.87 26.22
C MET A 1 12.05 12.18 25.07
N LEU A 2 12.22 10.86 25.13
CA LEU A 2 12.80 10.04 24.07
C LEU A 2 11.75 9.00 23.65
N ILE A 3 11.56 8.82 22.36
CA ILE A 3 10.61 7.84 21.80
C ILE A 3 11.41 6.85 20.96
N ASP A 4 11.35 5.57 21.33
CA ASP A 4 11.88 4.47 20.54
C ASP A 4 10.70 3.74 19.86
N GLY A 5 10.44 4.11 18.63
CA GLY A 5 9.37 3.49 17.82
C GLY A 5 9.66 2.04 17.41
N TYR A 6 10.89 1.54 17.59
CA TYR A 6 11.25 0.15 17.31
C TYR A 6 10.98 -0.77 18.49
N GLU A 7 11.29 -0.27 19.70
CA GLU A 7 11.04 -1.03 20.93
C GLU A 7 9.68 -0.68 21.58
N GLY A 8 8.94 0.28 21.00
CA GLY A 8 7.67 0.74 21.55
C GLY A 8 7.82 1.43 22.91
N LYS A 9 8.95 2.09 23.17
CA LYS A 9 9.27 2.70 24.46
C LYS A 9 9.21 4.21 24.40
N VAL A 10 8.61 4.80 25.41
CA VAL A 10 8.67 6.25 25.68
C VAL A 10 9.39 6.44 27.02
N ILE A 11 10.47 7.21 27.01
CA ILE A 11 11.27 7.52 28.19
C ILE A 11 11.09 8.99 28.50
N LEU A 12 10.46 9.28 29.63
CA LEU A 12 10.33 10.64 30.14
C LEU A 12 11.61 11.04 30.89
N ASN A 13 12.06 12.27 30.70
CA ASN A 13 13.27 12.82 31.33
C ASN A 13 14.49 11.86 31.23
N PRO A 14 14.89 11.44 30.00
CA PRO A 14 16.02 10.54 29.83
C PRO A 14 17.30 11.18 30.37
N SER A 15 18.14 10.35 31.02
CA SER A 15 19.48 10.79 31.45
C SER A 15 20.36 11.09 30.23
N ALA A 16 21.43 11.87 30.43
CA ALA A 16 22.41 12.15 29.38
C ALA A 16 23.05 10.86 28.82
N GLU A 17 23.27 9.85 29.67
CA GLU A 17 23.79 8.56 29.26
C GLU A 17 22.78 7.79 28.40
N THR A 18 21.50 7.80 28.78
CA THR A 18 20.40 7.21 27.99
C THR A 18 20.32 7.89 26.62
N LEU A 19 20.33 9.21 26.55
CA LEU A 19 20.33 9.96 25.28
C LEU A 19 21.51 9.58 24.39
N ALA A 20 22.73 9.62 24.94
CA ALA A 20 23.94 9.25 24.20
C ALA A 20 23.93 7.78 23.70
N SER A 21 23.34 6.88 24.47
CA SER A 21 23.14 5.47 24.07
C SER A 21 22.20 5.36 22.87
N TYR A 22 21.05 6.03 22.91
CA TYR A 22 20.09 6.04 21.82
C TYR A 22 20.57 6.79 20.58
N GLU A 23 21.32 7.88 20.73
CA GLU A 23 21.98 8.56 19.62
C GLU A 23 23.00 7.68 18.92
N ARG A 24 23.79 6.90 19.67
CA ARG A 24 24.71 5.91 19.11
C ARG A 24 23.96 4.79 18.38
N LYS A 25 22.85 4.28 18.93
CA LYS A 25 21.99 3.31 18.26
C LYS A 25 21.41 3.88 16.96
N ALA A 26 20.88 5.10 16.99
CA ALA A 26 20.33 5.79 15.82
C ALA A 26 21.39 6.05 14.74
N LYS A 27 22.59 6.49 15.14
CA LYS A 27 23.72 6.73 14.22
C LYS A 27 24.21 5.43 13.57
N ARG A 28 24.35 4.34 14.34
CA ARG A 28 24.71 3.02 13.80
C ARG A 28 23.67 2.50 12.80
N ARG A 29 22.37 2.64 13.12
CA ARG A 29 21.29 2.30 12.19
C ARG A 29 21.34 3.17 10.92
N ARG A 30 21.50 4.49 11.05
CA ARG A 30 21.65 5.40 9.90
C ARG A 30 22.81 5.00 8.99
N ILE A 31 24.00 4.72 9.53
CA ILE A 31 25.17 4.33 8.75
C ILE A 31 24.97 2.99 8.06
N SER A 32 24.41 2.00 8.76
CA SER A 32 24.06 0.69 8.20
C SER A 32 23.02 0.78 7.07
N LEU A 33 22.08 1.70 7.17
CA LEU A 33 20.98 1.88 6.21
C LEU A 33 21.37 2.75 4.99
N HIS A 34 22.39 3.61 5.10
CA HIS A 34 22.78 4.55 4.02
C HIS A 34 23.84 4.01 3.07
N SER A 35 24.46 2.85 3.37
CA SER A 35 25.49 2.31 2.50
C SER A 35 24.91 1.49 1.35
N ALA A 36 25.36 1.75 0.13
CA ALA A 36 25.35 0.88 -1.06
C ALA A 36 24.06 0.08 -1.43
N LEU A 37 23.16 -0.20 -0.48
CA LEU A 37 21.90 -0.95 -0.72
C LEU A 37 20.79 -0.06 -1.31
N SER A 38 20.80 1.24 -1.05
CA SER A 38 19.75 2.14 -1.52
C SER A 38 19.68 2.25 -3.04
N GLN A 39 20.81 2.14 -3.74
CA GLN A 39 20.86 2.30 -5.20
C GLN A 39 20.85 1.00 -6.01
N ARG A 40 20.94 -0.16 -5.35
CA ARG A 40 20.97 -1.46 -6.04
C ARG A 40 19.58 -2.05 -6.19
N GLU A 41 19.39 -2.79 -7.28
CA GLU A 41 18.24 -3.67 -7.43
C GLU A 41 18.09 -4.59 -6.22
N THR A 42 16.86 -4.68 -5.69
CA THR A 42 16.60 -5.55 -4.55
C THR A 42 16.46 -6.99 -5.00
N LYS A 43 17.31 -7.87 -4.48
CA LYS A 43 17.30 -9.32 -4.74
C LYS A 43 17.40 -10.06 -3.43
N THR A 44 16.71 -11.21 -3.35
CA THR A 44 16.87 -12.15 -2.24
C THR A 44 18.25 -12.83 -2.27
N ALA A 45 18.61 -13.57 -1.23
CA ALA A 45 19.87 -14.31 -1.17
C ALA A 45 20.06 -15.29 -2.33
N CYS A 46 18.97 -15.83 -2.89
CA CYS A 46 18.98 -16.71 -4.07
C CYS A 46 18.81 -15.95 -5.41
N GLY A 47 18.98 -14.63 -5.43
CA GLY A 47 18.95 -13.80 -6.64
C GLY A 47 17.55 -13.45 -7.18
N LYS A 48 16.46 -13.80 -6.48
CA LYS A 48 15.11 -13.47 -6.92
C LYS A 48 14.85 -11.98 -6.80
N ARG A 49 14.44 -11.34 -7.90
CA ARG A 49 14.10 -9.90 -7.95
C ARG A 49 12.86 -9.58 -7.11
N ILE A 50 12.96 -8.53 -6.31
CA ILE A 50 11.87 -7.95 -5.52
C ILE A 50 11.80 -6.45 -5.85
N TYR A 51 10.60 -5.91 -5.99
CA TYR A 51 10.36 -4.50 -6.24
C TYR A 51 9.93 -3.80 -4.96
N ILE A 52 10.50 -2.62 -4.69
CA ILE A 52 10.12 -1.83 -3.52
C ILE A 52 9.77 -0.43 -3.97
N TYR A 53 8.52 -0.07 -3.74
CA TYR A 53 7.92 1.22 -4.03
C TYR A 53 7.70 2.03 -2.76
N SER A 54 7.50 3.34 -2.93
CA SER A 54 7.11 4.23 -1.83
C SER A 54 5.60 4.40 -1.74
N ASN A 55 5.10 4.50 -0.50
CA ASN A 55 3.84 5.14 -0.19
C ASN A 55 4.13 6.63 0.02
N ILE A 56 3.39 7.51 -0.63
CA ILE A 56 3.48 8.95 -0.45
C ILE A 56 2.09 9.58 -0.33
N ASP A 57 2.04 10.69 0.38
CA ASP A 57 0.84 11.48 0.60
C ASP A 57 0.96 12.86 -0.09
N PHE A 58 2.19 13.38 -0.24
CA PHE A 58 2.46 14.69 -0.79
C PHE A 58 3.63 14.66 -1.79
N LYS A 59 3.63 15.62 -2.74
CA LYS A 59 4.71 15.77 -3.73
C LYS A 59 6.07 16.08 -3.11
N GLU A 60 6.07 16.73 -1.96
CA GLU A 60 7.27 17.09 -1.18
C GLU A 60 8.07 15.87 -0.72
N GLU A 61 7.46 14.68 -0.76
CA GLU A 61 8.12 13.42 -0.42
C GLU A 61 8.96 12.82 -1.57
N LEU A 62 8.82 13.32 -2.81
CA LEU A 62 9.54 12.80 -3.98
C LEU A 62 11.07 12.74 -3.81
N PRO A 63 11.75 13.74 -3.21
CA PRO A 63 13.19 13.64 -2.98
C PRO A 63 13.59 12.46 -2.09
N SER A 64 12.68 12.01 -1.21
CA SER A 64 12.93 10.87 -0.34
C SER A 64 12.95 9.54 -1.12
N LEU A 65 12.23 9.43 -2.24
CA LEU A 65 12.21 8.24 -3.07
C LEU A 65 13.60 7.92 -3.63
N GLU A 66 14.24 8.93 -4.19
CA GLU A 66 15.60 8.80 -4.73
C GLU A 66 16.61 8.51 -3.63
N LYS A 67 16.55 9.28 -2.54
CA LYS A 67 17.43 9.12 -1.38
C LYS A 67 17.41 7.70 -0.81
N PHE A 68 16.25 7.05 -0.74
CA PHE A 68 16.10 5.70 -0.18
C PHE A 68 16.04 4.60 -1.24
N GLY A 69 16.20 4.95 -2.52
CA GLY A 69 16.26 4.00 -3.63
C GLY A 69 14.94 3.28 -3.89
N SER A 70 13.85 4.05 -3.90
CA SER A 70 12.53 3.60 -4.33
C SER A 70 12.46 3.40 -5.85
N GLU A 71 11.74 2.38 -6.26
CA GLU A 71 11.56 2.05 -7.68
C GLU A 71 10.32 2.70 -8.31
N GLY A 72 9.66 3.58 -7.57
CA GLY A 72 8.48 4.32 -7.98
C GLY A 72 7.52 4.53 -6.81
N VAL A 73 6.30 4.92 -7.13
CA VAL A 73 5.22 5.10 -6.16
C VAL A 73 4.21 3.98 -6.31
N GLY A 74 4.12 3.12 -5.30
CA GLY A 74 3.16 2.02 -5.27
C GLY A 74 1.83 2.39 -4.64
N LEU A 75 1.80 3.50 -3.90
CA LEU A 75 0.58 4.11 -3.37
C LEU A 75 0.78 5.63 -3.23
N PHE A 76 0.02 6.39 -4.00
CA PHE A 76 -0.25 7.80 -3.75
C PHE A 76 -1.65 7.93 -3.17
N ARG A 77 -1.77 8.48 -1.95
CA ARG A 77 -3.05 8.75 -1.30
C ARG A 77 -3.60 10.09 -1.76
N SER A 78 -4.43 10.06 -2.80
CA SER A 78 -4.91 11.28 -3.46
C SER A 78 -5.88 12.11 -2.62
N GLU A 79 -6.46 11.53 -1.58
CA GLU A 79 -7.36 12.24 -0.65
C GLU A 79 -6.68 13.41 0.08
N THR A 80 -5.36 13.44 0.13
CA THR A 80 -4.61 14.58 0.68
C THR A 80 -4.82 15.87 -0.10
N LEU A 81 -5.24 15.78 -1.37
CA LEU A 81 -5.60 16.95 -2.17
C LEU A 81 -6.84 17.69 -1.61
N PHE A 82 -7.79 16.95 -1.01
CA PHE A 82 -8.92 17.55 -0.29
C PHE A 82 -8.48 18.27 0.98
N ILE A 83 -7.55 17.64 1.73
CA ILE A 83 -7.05 18.22 2.99
C ILE A 83 -6.29 19.52 2.71
N ALA A 84 -5.50 19.56 1.63
CA ALA A 84 -4.68 20.71 1.28
C ALA A 84 -5.50 21.91 0.79
N SER A 85 -6.61 21.67 0.05
CA SER A 85 -7.44 22.74 -0.52
C SER A 85 -8.62 23.15 0.37
N GLY A 86 -9.07 22.28 1.27
CA GLY A 86 -10.31 22.46 2.03
C GLY A 86 -11.59 22.31 1.19
N GLU A 87 -11.44 22.04 -0.11
CA GLU A 87 -12.53 21.94 -1.08
C GLU A 87 -12.29 20.74 -2.02
N THR A 88 -13.32 20.37 -2.79
CA THR A 88 -13.16 19.36 -3.85
C THR A 88 -12.19 19.86 -4.92
N PRO A 89 -11.05 19.17 -5.15
CA PRO A 89 -10.08 19.60 -6.16
C PRO A 89 -10.71 19.58 -7.57
N SER A 90 -10.56 20.66 -8.33
CA SER A 90 -11.04 20.73 -9.71
C SER A 90 -10.29 19.76 -10.63
N GLU A 91 -10.89 19.38 -11.77
CA GLU A 91 -10.20 18.58 -12.80
C GLU A 91 -8.87 19.23 -13.21
N ALA A 92 -8.86 20.57 -13.39
CA ALA A 92 -7.67 21.30 -13.81
C ALA A 92 -6.53 21.21 -12.80
N SER A 93 -6.83 21.48 -11.51
CA SER A 93 -5.82 21.41 -10.44
C SER A 93 -5.27 19.99 -10.24
N GLN A 94 -6.14 18.98 -10.32
CA GLN A 94 -5.74 17.57 -10.29
C GLN A 94 -4.85 17.21 -11.48
N THR A 95 -5.22 17.65 -12.70
CA THR A 95 -4.44 17.39 -13.93
C THR A 95 -3.03 17.95 -13.78
N GLU A 96 -2.90 19.19 -13.35
CA GLU A 96 -1.59 19.82 -13.13
C GLU A 96 -0.76 19.05 -12.10
N TYR A 97 -1.36 18.75 -10.96
CA TYR A 97 -0.68 18.03 -9.86
C TYR A 97 -0.18 16.66 -10.28
N TYR A 98 -1.06 15.84 -10.89
CA TYR A 98 -0.68 14.49 -11.34
C TYR A 98 0.33 14.54 -12.50
N THR A 99 0.24 15.53 -13.38
CA THR A 99 1.22 15.71 -14.47
C THR A 99 2.62 16.00 -13.93
N GLN A 100 2.73 16.91 -12.96
CA GLN A 100 4.00 17.23 -12.31
C GLN A 100 4.64 15.99 -11.67
N LEU A 101 3.84 15.19 -10.93
CA LEU A 101 4.33 13.97 -10.30
C LEU A 101 4.71 12.89 -11.32
N ALA A 102 3.87 12.67 -12.34
CA ALA A 102 4.14 11.66 -13.37
C ALA A 102 5.41 11.97 -14.17
N LEU A 103 5.64 13.24 -14.51
CA LEU A 103 6.86 13.70 -15.19
C LEU A 103 8.12 13.44 -14.35
N GLN A 104 8.10 13.78 -13.07
CA GLN A 104 9.25 13.60 -12.18
C GLN A 104 9.56 12.11 -11.92
N LEU A 105 8.53 11.26 -11.96
CA LEU A 105 8.66 9.84 -11.70
C LEU A 105 9.00 9.03 -12.95
N ALA A 106 8.69 9.52 -14.16
CA ALA A 106 8.91 8.77 -15.39
C ALA A 106 10.37 8.30 -15.56
N PRO A 107 10.61 7.05 -15.98
CA PRO A 107 9.66 6.02 -16.37
C PRO A 107 9.14 5.13 -15.23
N LYS A 108 9.44 5.46 -13.96
CA LYS A 108 9.03 4.67 -12.80
C LYS A 108 7.50 4.69 -12.63
N PRO A 109 6.87 3.61 -12.14
CA PRO A 109 5.43 3.55 -11.95
C PRO A 109 4.95 4.55 -10.90
N PHE A 110 3.78 5.12 -11.17
CA PHE A 110 3.05 6.03 -10.30
C PHE A 110 1.64 5.52 -10.09
N THR A 111 1.40 4.80 -8.99
CA THR A 111 0.08 4.25 -8.66
C THR A 111 -0.72 5.24 -7.83
N VAL A 112 -1.79 5.75 -8.40
CA VAL A 112 -2.70 6.69 -7.74
C VAL A 112 -3.93 5.95 -7.26
N ARG A 113 -4.18 5.96 -5.96
CA ARG A 113 -5.44 5.50 -5.38
C ARG A 113 -6.51 6.57 -5.66
N LEU A 114 -7.65 6.15 -6.23
CA LEU A 114 -8.81 7.03 -6.30
C LEU A 114 -9.21 7.47 -4.90
N PHE A 115 -9.90 8.59 -4.80
CA PHE A 115 -10.24 9.19 -3.52
C PHE A 115 -10.89 8.19 -2.56
N ASP A 116 -10.24 7.96 -1.42
CA ASP A 116 -10.76 7.20 -0.30
C ASP A 116 -11.22 8.16 0.79
N VAL A 117 -12.21 8.95 0.44
CA VAL A 117 -12.88 9.91 1.33
C VAL A 117 -14.15 9.29 1.87
N GLY A 118 -14.61 9.72 3.03
CA GLY A 118 -15.85 9.26 3.64
C GLY A 118 -15.83 9.34 5.16
N GLY A 119 -16.97 9.15 5.76
CA GLY A 119 -17.14 9.21 7.19
C GLY A 119 -16.77 10.58 7.77
N ASP A 120 -15.77 10.59 8.62
CA ASP A 120 -15.26 11.78 9.31
C ASP A 120 -14.46 12.74 8.42
N LYS A 121 -14.05 12.30 7.23
CA LYS A 121 -13.20 13.05 6.29
C LYS A 121 -13.96 13.76 5.17
N PHE A 122 -15.27 13.63 5.11
CA PHE A 122 -16.07 14.24 4.03
C PHE A 122 -16.63 15.59 4.48
N LEU A 123 -16.09 16.68 3.91
CA LEU A 123 -16.37 18.07 4.30
C LEU A 123 -17.82 18.53 4.03
N TYR A 124 -18.61 17.77 3.28
CA TYR A 124 -19.94 18.21 2.80
C TYR A 124 -21.12 17.46 3.43
N SER A 125 -20.88 16.51 4.31
CA SER A 125 -21.96 15.74 4.93
C SER A 125 -22.25 16.23 6.34
N SER A 126 -23.45 16.80 6.54
CA SER A 126 -24.03 16.98 7.88
C SER A 126 -24.48 15.66 8.51
N TYR A 127 -24.44 14.56 7.74
CA TYR A 127 -24.83 13.24 8.18
C TYR A 127 -23.67 12.57 8.92
N LYS A 128 -23.87 12.30 10.22
CA LYS A 128 -22.93 11.51 11.02
C LYS A 128 -23.29 10.04 10.92
N GLU A 129 -22.45 9.26 10.27
CA GLU A 129 -22.60 7.82 10.27
C GLU A 129 -22.19 7.23 11.63
N ALA A 130 -22.97 6.24 12.09
CA ALA A 130 -22.65 5.52 13.32
C ALA A 130 -21.33 4.69 13.19
N ASN A 131 -21.05 4.18 12.00
CA ASN A 131 -19.88 3.37 11.68
C ASN A 131 -19.22 3.86 10.38
N PRO A 132 -18.48 4.97 10.38
CA PRO A 132 -17.94 5.59 9.16
C PRO A 132 -17.05 4.65 8.34
N ASN A 133 -16.31 3.77 8.99
CA ASN A 133 -15.44 2.80 8.31
C ASN A 133 -16.24 1.72 7.54
N LEU A 134 -17.49 1.44 7.93
CA LEU A 134 -18.38 0.48 7.27
C LEU A 134 -19.38 1.15 6.34
N GLY A 135 -19.37 2.46 6.28
CA GLY A 135 -20.40 3.28 5.65
C GLY A 135 -20.04 3.76 4.24
N TRP A 136 -20.38 5.01 4.01
CA TRP A 136 -20.26 5.72 2.75
C TRP A 136 -18.83 6.27 2.60
N ARG A 137 -17.95 5.48 1.98
CA ARG A 137 -16.53 5.84 1.74
C ARG A 137 -15.99 5.14 0.49
N GLY A 138 -14.85 5.64 0.00
CA GLY A 138 -14.08 5.04 -1.08
C GLY A 138 -14.88 4.93 -2.37
N VAL A 139 -14.84 3.78 -3.03
CA VAL A 139 -15.53 3.56 -4.30
C VAL A 139 -17.05 3.82 -4.22
N ARG A 140 -17.68 3.63 -3.07
CA ARG A 140 -19.12 3.88 -2.88
C ARG A 140 -19.48 5.35 -3.10
N ILE A 141 -18.71 6.28 -2.49
CA ILE A 141 -18.87 7.72 -2.72
C ILE A 141 -18.61 8.08 -4.19
N LEU A 142 -17.56 7.49 -4.78
CA LEU A 142 -17.19 7.78 -6.16
C LEU A 142 -18.29 7.37 -7.15
N LEU A 143 -19.03 6.30 -6.87
CA LEU A 143 -20.15 5.86 -7.71
C LEU A 143 -21.44 6.66 -7.45
N ASP A 144 -21.67 7.10 -6.22
CA ASP A 144 -22.81 7.90 -5.85
C ASP A 144 -22.69 9.39 -6.27
N ILE A 145 -21.45 9.89 -6.39
CA ILE A 145 -21.12 11.23 -6.86
C ILE A 145 -20.29 11.13 -8.14
N PRO A 146 -20.94 10.88 -9.30
CA PRO A 146 -20.23 10.62 -10.56
C PRO A 146 -19.25 11.74 -10.95
N GLU A 147 -19.58 13.00 -10.66
CA GLU A 147 -18.72 14.14 -10.94
C GLU A 147 -17.33 14.01 -10.27
N LEU A 148 -17.30 13.53 -9.03
CA LEU A 148 -16.06 13.33 -8.28
C LEU A 148 -15.17 12.28 -8.96
N LEU A 149 -15.77 11.14 -9.35
CA LEU A 149 -15.07 10.07 -10.07
C LEU A 149 -14.58 10.54 -11.44
N GLU A 150 -15.47 11.21 -12.20
CA GLU A 150 -15.16 11.65 -13.56
C GLU A 150 -14.07 12.70 -13.60
N ASN A 151 -14.10 13.69 -12.72
CA ASN A 151 -13.07 14.72 -12.64
C ASN A 151 -11.71 14.11 -12.32
N GLN A 152 -11.64 13.16 -11.40
CA GLN A 152 -10.39 12.47 -11.07
C GLN A 152 -9.89 11.60 -12.23
N LEU A 153 -10.77 10.81 -12.86
CA LEU A 153 -10.38 9.97 -14.00
C LEU A 153 -9.96 10.79 -15.23
N ARG A 154 -10.64 11.91 -15.52
CA ARG A 154 -10.24 12.84 -16.61
C ARG A 154 -8.85 13.41 -16.33
N ALA A 155 -8.60 13.86 -15.11
CA ALA A 155 -7.30 14.39 -14.71
C ALA A 155 -6.19 13.34 -14.86
N LEU A 156 -6.40 12.10 -14.41
CA LEU A 156 -5.44 11.01 -14.53
C LEU A 156 -5.19 10.60 -15.99
N LEU A 157 -6.23 10.57 -16.83
CA LEU A 157 -6.09 10.32 -18.27
C LEU A 157 -5.26 11.40 -18.95
N LYS A 158 -5.50 12.67 -18.64
CA LYS A 158 -4.74 13.82 -19.21
C LYS A 158 -3.29 13.84 -18.72
N ALA A 159 -3.06 13.51 -17.44
CA ALA A 159 -1.73 13.49 -16.84
C ALA A 159 -0.86 12.32 -17.32
N ASN A 160 -1.45 11.25 -17.87
CA ASN A 160 -0.73 10.02 -18.23
C ASN A 160 0.06 10.15 -19.55
N LEU A 161 0.87 11.19 -19.69
CA LEU A 161 1.63 11.49 -20.91
C LEU A 161 2.73 10.46 -21.20
N HIS A 162 3.30 9.87 -20.16
CA HIS A 162 4.40 8.90 -20.25
C HIS A 162 3.95 7.44 -20.05
N GLY A 163 2.67 7.20 -19.80
CA GLY A 163 2.14 5.85 -19.58
C GLY A 163 2.57 5.21 -18.26
N ASN A 164 3.07 5.99 -17.30
CA ASN A 164 3.55 5.52 -16.01
C ASN A 164 2.52 5.62 -14.88
N ILE A 165 1.36 6.25 -15.13
CA ILE A 165 0.27 6.31 -14.17
C ILE A 165 -0.51 4.99 -14.15
N GLN A 166 -0.81 4.50 -12.95
CA GLN A 166 -1.67 3.37 -12.68
C GLN A 166 -2.77 3.83 -11.71
N VAL A 167 -4.00 3.39 -11.94
CA VAL A 167 -5.16 3.78 -11.11
C VAL A 167 -5.57 2.61 -10.23
N MET A 168 -5.75 2.86 -8.95
CA MET A 168 -6.15 1.86 -7.96
C MET A 168 -7.48 2.24 -7.32
N ILE A 169 -8.49 1.38 -7.45
CA ILE A 169 -9.82 1.56 -6.85
C ILE A 169 -9.75 1.18 -5.38
N PRO A 170 -10.12 2.07 -4.43
CA PRO A 170 -10.18 1.75 -3.01
C PRO A 170 -11.46 1.00 -2.64
N LEU A 171 -11.44 0.28 -1.54
CA LEU A 171 -12.61 -0.30 -0.85
C LEU A 171 -13.52 -1.16 -1.75
N VAL A 172 -12.95 -1.85 -2.72
CA VAL A 172 -13.71 -2.74 -3.60
C VAL A 172 -14.31 -3.88 -2.80
N SER A 173 -15.61 -4.08 -2.94
CA SER A 173 -16.34 -5.16 -2.28
C SER A 173 -17.06 -6.10 -3.27
N SER A 174 -17.25 -5.68 -4.52
CA SER A 174 -17.92 -6.45 -5.57
C SER A 174 -17.33 -6.19 -6.97
N VAL A 175 -17.65 -7.07 -7.92
CA VAL A 175 -17.25 -6.92 -9.33
C VAL A 175 -18.05 -5.81 -10.02
N GLU A 176 -19.28 -5.58 -9.60
CA GLU A 176 -20.17 -4.53 -10.13
C GLU A 176 -19.57 -3.14 -9.94
N GLU A 177 -18.96 -2.88 -8.78
CA GLU A 177 -18.26 -1.62 -8.50
C GLU A 177 -17.11 -1.40 -9.50
N VAL A 178 -16.30 -2.43 -9.74
CA VAL A 178 -15.20 -2.39 -10.71
C VAL A 178 -15.71 -2.13 -12.13
N ARG A 179 -16.76 -2.84 -12.53
CA ARG A 179 -17.37 -2.69 -13.87
C ARG A 179 -17.96 -1.28 -14.07
N ALA A 180 -18.56 -0.70 -13.03
CA ALA A 180 -19.07 0.67 -13.09
C ALA A 180 -17.94 1.69 -13.31
N VAL A 181 -16.84 1.57 -12.56
CA VAL A 181 -15.65 2.42 -12.77
C VAL A 181 -15.05 2.21 -14.16
N LYS A 182 -14.90 0.98 -14.64
CA LYS A 182 -14.42 0.67 -16.00
C LYS A 182 -15.29 1.28 -17.09
N LYS A 183 -16.60 1.20 -16.93
CA LYS A 183 -17.56 1.81 -17.88
C LYS A 183 -17.36 3.31 -17.96
N THR A 184 -17.24 3.98 -16.82
CA THR A 184 -16.96 5.42 -16.75
C THR A 184 -15.61 5.75 -17.40
N LEU A 185 -14.54 5.04 -17.05
CA LEU A 185 -13.20 5.22 -17.61
C LEU A 185 -13.20 5.05 -19.16
N ALA A 186 -13.86 4.03 -19.67
CA ALA A 186 -13.95 3.76 -21.10
C ALA A 186 -14.67 4.89 -21.84
N ARG A 187 -15.78 5.39 -21.31
CA ARG A 187 -16.52 6.54 -21.86
C ARG A 187 -15.64 7.79 -21.91
N LEU A 188 -15.03 8.15 -20.78
CA LEU A 188 -14.17 9.33 -20.68
C LEU A 188 -12.97 9.25 -21.61
N LYS A 189 -12.35 8.08 -21.74
CA LYS A 189 -11.24 7.86 -22.67
C LYS A 189 -11.66 8.11 -24.11
N GLN A 190 -12.85 7.67 -24.52
CA GLN A 190 -13.38 7.93 -25.87
C GLN A 190 -13.65 9.41 -26.10
N GLU A 191 -14.27 10.10 -25.13
CA GLU A 191 -14.55 11.54 -25.21
C GLU A 191 -13.26 12.36 -25.35
N LEU A 192 -12.26 12.11 -24.49
CA LEU A 192 -10.98 12.83 -24.49
C LEU A 192 -10.15 12.54 -25.74
N LYS A 193 -10.20 11.32 -26.30
CA LYS A 193 -9.58 10.99 -27.59
C LYS A 193 -10.20 11.77 -28.75
N LYS A 194 -11.52 11.88 -28.81
CA LYS A 194 -12.21 12.70 -29.82
C LYS A 194 -11.80 14.17 -29.74
N GLN A 195 -11.56 14.67 -28.55
CA GLN A 195 -11.07 16.03 -28.29
C GLN A 195 -9.56 16.20 -28.53
N LYS A 196 -8.83 15.13 -28.85
CA LYS A 196 -7.36 15.11 -28.94
C LYS A 196 -6.66 15.59 -27.64
N ALA A 197 -7.32 15.39 -26.50
CA ALA A 197 -6.86 15.85 -25.18
C ALA A 197 -5.95 14.83 -24.47
N ILE A 198 -5.86 13.61 -24.98
CA ILE A 198 -5.01 12.53 -24.42
C ILE A 198 -4.30 11.76 -25.55
N GLY A 199 -3.16 11.14 -25.20
CA GLY A 199 -2.42 10.23 -26.06
C GLY A 199 -2.96 8.79 -26.06
N GLU A 200 -2.20 7.89 -26.69
CA GLU A 200 -2.56 6.46 -26.81
C GLU A 200 -2.07 5.61 -25.61
N GLN A 201 -1.38 6.23 -24.65
CA GLN A 201 -0.80 5.51 -23.53
C GLN A 201 -1.87 4.74 -22.73
N PRO A 202 -1.61 3.47 -22.37
CA PRO A 202 -2.55 2.71 -21.54
C PRO A 202 -2.59 3.28 -20.12
N LEU A 203 -3.78 3.36 -19.54
CA LEU A 203 -3.97 3.62 -18.12
C LEU A 203 -4.40 2.30 -17.47
N LEU A 204 -3.49 1.71 -16.68
CA LEU A 204 -3.76 0.44 -16.00
C LEU A 204 -4.70 0.66 -14.83
N LEU A 205 -5.69 -0.21 -14.70
CA LEU A 205 -6.66 -0.17 -13.61
C LEU A 205 -6.48 -1.37 -12.69
N GLY A 206 -6.35 -1.12 -11.40
CA GLY A 206 -6.26 -2.15 -10.37
C GLY A 206 -7.18 -1.86 -9.20
N ALA A 207 -7.17 -2.72 -8.20
CA ALA A 207 -7.95 -2.55 -6.98
C ALA A 207 -7.09 -2.75 -5.72
N MET A 208 -7.48 -2.06 -4.66
CA MET A 208 -7.02 -2.35 -3.32
C MET A 208 -7.83 -3.52 -2.77
N ILE A 209 -7.14 -4.59 -2.39
CA ILE A 209 -7.75 -5.76 -1.76
C ILE A 209 -7.65 -5.56 -0.25
N GLU A 210 -8.71 -5.02 0.30
CA GLU A 210 -8.78 -4.59 1.69
C GLU A 210 -10.13 -4.90 2.36
N VAL A 211 -11.06 -5.50 1.61
CA VAL A 211 -12.33 -6.00 2.11
C VAL A 211 -12.36 -7.53 1.94
N PRO A 212 -12.79 -8.31 2.95
CA PRO A 212 -12.84 -9.78 2.86
C PRO A 212 -13.62 -10.30 1.65
N SER A 213 -14.71 -9.65 1.26
CA SER A 213 -15.47 -10.02 0.06
C SER A 213 -14.63 -9.93 -1.22
N ALA A 214 -13.74 -8.92 -1.35
CA ALA A 214 -12.84 -8.82 -2.49
C ALA A 214 -11.83 -9.97 -2.54
N VAL A 215 -11.41 -10.52 -1.37
CA VAL A 215 -10.56 -11.72 -1.33
C VAL A 215 -11.33 -12.95 -1.81
N GLU A 216 -12.60 -13.10 -1.43
CA GLU A 216 -13.44 -14.20 -1.90
C GLU A 216 -13.72 -14.11 -3.40
N MET A 217 -13.90 -12.88 -3.94
CA MET A 217 -14.16 -12.59 -5.35
C MET A 217 -12.88 -12.34 -6.18
N ILE A 218 -11.71 -12.74 -5.67
CA ILE A 218 -10.43 -12.39 -6.31
C ILE A 218 -10.24 -12.99 -7.71
N GLU A 219 -10.89 -14.14 -7.99
CA GLU A 219 -10.82 -14.77 -9.32
C GLU A 219 -11.56 -13.94 -10.35
N GLU A 220 -12.76 -13.48 -10.03
CA GLU A 220 -13.59 -12.64 -10.88
C GLU A 220 -12.93 -11.25 -11.06
N LEU A 221 -12.40 -10.67 -9.98
CA LEU A 221 -11.66 -9.42 -10.04
C LEU A 221 -10.40 -9.53 -10.91
N ALA A 222 -9.73 -10.68 -10.89
CA ALA A 222 -8.54 -10.92 -11.72
C ALA A 222 -8.83 -11.00 -13.23
N GLN A 223 -10.08 -11.25 -13.62
CA GLN A 223 -10.51 -11.18 -15.01
C GLN A 223 -10.76 -9.75 -15.47
N GLU A 224 -11.10 -8.87 -14.54
CA GLU A 224 -11.46 -7.47 -14.82
C GLU A 224 -10.30 -6.49 -14.72
N LEU A 225 -9.29 -6.77 -13.89
CA LEU A 225 -8.25 -5.83 -13.49
C LEU A 225 -6.84 -6.31 -13.85
N GLU A 226 -5.91 -5.36 -14.00
CA GLU A 226 -4.53 -5.61 -14.40
C GLU A 226 -3.59 -5.87 -13.22
N PHE A 227 -3.89 -5.31 -12.03
CA PHE A 227 -3.07 -5.46 -10.83
C PHE A 227 -3.88 -5.32 -9.54
N PHE A 228 -3.27 -5.73 -8.44
CA PHE A 228 -3.83 -5.60 -7.09
C PHE A 228 -2.80 -5.00 -6.13
N SER A 229 -3.30 -4.33 -5.09
CA SER A 229 -2.50 -3.96 -3.93
C SER A 229 -3.22 -4.37 -2.65
N ILE A 230 -2.56 -5.12 -1.78
CA ILE A 230 -3.19 -5.59 -0.54
C ILE A 230 -3.10 -4.49 0.52
N GLY A 231 -4.27 -3.98 0.93
CA GLY A 231 -4.44 -2.99 1.99
C GLY A 231 -4.63 -3.66 3.36
N THR A 232 -3.55 -4.11 4.00
CA THR A 232 -3.61 -4.94 5.20
C THR A 232 -4.26 -4.27 6.39
N ASN A 233 -4.29 -2.93 6.47
CA ASN A 233 -4.88 -2.22 7.59
C ASN A 233 -6.40 -2.39 7.63
N ASP A 234 -7.06 -2.09 6.53
CA ASP A 234 -8.51 -2.24 6.41
C ASP A 234 -8.91 -3.71 6.29
N LEU A 235 -8.11 -4.54 5.58
CA LEU A 235 -8.35 -5.99 5.51
C LEU A 235 -8.40 -6.61 6.91
N MET A 236 -7.48 -6.22 7.79
CA MET A 236 -7.46 -6.67 9.17
C MET A 236 -8.69 -6.19 9.92
N GLN A 237 -8.99 -4.89 9.87
CA GLN A 237 -10.12 -4.27 10.52
C GLN A 237 -11.44 -4.98 10.19
N TYR A 238 -11.70 -5.23 8.91
CA TYR A 238 -12.93 -5.88 8.46
C TYR A 238 -12.96 -7.39 8.70
N THR A 239 -11.80 -8.05 8.67
CA THR A 239 -11.73 -9.50 8.93
C THR A 239 -12.06 -9.84 10.38
N VAL A 240 -11.60 -9.05 11.34
CA VAL A 240 -11.83 -9.31 12.77
C VAL A 240 -12.90 -8.41 13.38
N ALA A 241 -13.55 -7.55 12.58
CA ALA A 241 -14.59 -6.61 13.01
C ALA A 241 -14.12 -5.68 14.17
N VAL A 242 -12.88 -5.21 14.11
CA VAL A 242 -12.27 -4.34 15.11
C VAL A 242 -11.91 -3.00 14.48
N ASP A 243 -12.51 -1.92 14.99
CA ASP A 243 -12.12 -0.57 14.64
C ASP A 243 -10.74 -0.25 15.24
N ARG A 244 -9.74 -0.02 14.39
CA ARG A 244 -8.37 0.34 14.80
C ARG A 244 -8.27 1.65 15.56
N GLY A 245 -9.27 2.54 15.43
CA GLY A 245 -9.38 3.81 16.16
C GLY A 245 -9.99 3.67 17.55
N ASN A 246 -10.54 2.50 17.89
CA ASN A 246 -11.17 2.25 19.18
C ASN A 246 -10.16 1.69 20.18
N GLU A 247 -9.74 2.50 21.14
CA GLU A 247 -8.73 2.16 22.15
C GLU A 247 -9.11 0.94 23.01
N VAL A 248 -10.41 0.70 23.22
CA VAL A 248 -10.89 -0.41 24.08
C VAL A 248 -10.63 -1.77 23.45
N VAL A 249 -10.77 -1.89 22.14
CA VAL A 249 -10.62 -3.16 21.41
C VAL A 249 -9.33 -3.23 20.56
N GLN A 250 -8.49 -2.21 20.61
CA GLN A 250 -7.26 -2.12 19.81
C GLN A 250 -6.31 -3.31 20.04
N ASN A 251 -6.33 -3.90 21.22
CA ASN A 251 -5.54 -5.11 21.54
C ASN A 251 -5.93 -6.34 20.71
N LEU A 252 -7.14 -6.37 20.16
CA LEU A 252 -7.61 -7.42 19.25
C LEU A 252 -7.11 -7.24 17.81
N TYR A 253 -6.62 -6.03 17.49
CA TYR A 253 -6.07 -5.71 16.19
C TYR A 253 -4.64 -6.25 16.05
N ASN A 254 -4.52 -7.52 15.64
CA ASN A 254 -3.21 -8.18 15.48
C ASN A 254 -2.93 -8.47 14.00
N ARG A 255 -1.92 -7.80 13.44
CA ARG A 255 -1.53 -7.91 12.02
C ARG A 255 -1.13 -9.32 11.58
N LEU A 256 -0.74 -10.19 12.50
CA LEU A 256 -0.38 -11.60 12.22
C LEU A 256 -1.56 -12.55 12.43
N HIS A 257 -2.80 -12.05 12.40
CA HIS A 257 -3.98 -12.88 12.57
C HIS A 257 -4.07 -13.96 11.48
N PRO A 258 -4.24 -15.25 11.82
CA PRO A 258 -4.20 -16.36 10.86
C PRO A 258 -5.17 -16.21 9.68
N ALA A 259 -6.37 -15.67 9.92
CA ALA A 259 -7.34 -15.43 8.84
C ALA A 259 -6.80 -14.42 7.81
N VAL A 260 -6.17 -13.33 8.28
CA VAL A 260 -5.59 -12.31 7.39
C VAL A 260 -4.42 -12.88 6.58
N ILE A 261 -3.55 -13.68 7.23
CA ILE A 261 -2.43 -14.34 6.53
C ILE A 261 -2.95 -15.29 5.44
N ARG A 262 -4.02 -16.04 5.70
CA ARG A 262 -4.66 -16.92 4.71
C ARG A 262 -5.29 -16.13 3.56
N MET A 263 -5.92 -15.00 3.84
CA MET A 263 -6.48 -14.08 2.82
C MET A 263 -5.38 -13.50 1.93
N ILE A 264 -4.27 -13.06 2.51
CA ILE A 264 -3.08 -12.60 1.76
C ILE A 264 -2.57 -13.72 0.85
N ALA A 265 -2.39 -14.92 1.39
CA ALA A 265 -1.93 -16.08 0.62
C ALA A 265 -2.86 -16.42 -0.56
N ARG A 266 -4.19 -16.40 -0.33
CA ARG A 266 -5.21 -16.62 -1.37
C ARG A 266 -5.10 -15.58 -2.47
N THR A 267 -5.05 -14.30 -2.10
CA THR A 267 -4.93 -13.19 -3.05
C THR A 267 -3.69 -13.35 -3.94
N ILE A 268 -2.52 -13.58 -3.34
CA ILE A 268 -1.25 -13.74 -4.08
C ILE A 268 -1.33 -14.96 -5.01
N LYS A 269 -1.83 -16.09 -4.51
CA LYS A 269 -1.93 -17.36 -5.28
C LYS A 269 -2.81 -17.19 -6.50
N VAL A 270 -4.00 -16.60 -6.33
CA VAL A 270 -4.97 -16.42 -7.43
C VAL A 270 -4.42 -15.41 -8.44
N ALA A 271 -3.95 -14.25 -8.00
CA ALA A 271 -3.40 -13.25 -8.90
C ALA A 271 -2.26 -13.82 -9.77
N ARG A 272 -1.35 -14.63 -9.20
CA ARG A 272 -0.30 -15.31 -9.96
C ARG A 272 -0.87 -16.26 -11.02
N ARG A 273 -1.94 -17.01 -10.70
CA ARG A 273 -2.61 -17.91 -11.65
C ARG A 273 -3.15 -17.13 -12.84
N TYR A 274 -3.69 -15.93 -12.61
CA TYR A 274 -4.20 -15.04 -13.65
C TYR A 274 -3.12 -14.10 -14.23
N ARG A 275 -1.84 -14.26 -13.85
CA ARG A 275 -0.71 -13.41 -14.29
C ARG A 275 -0.93 -11.93 -13.97
N ARG A 276 -1.58 -11.64 -12.85
CA ARG A 276 -1.75 -10.28 -12.35
C ARG A 276 -0.67 -9.95 -11.34
N ARG A 277 -0.19 -8.71 -11.39
CA ARG A 277 0.76 -8.20 -10.38
C ARG A 277 0.04 -8.01 -9.06
N VAL A 278 0.75 -8.29 -7.96
CA VAL A 278 0.27 -8.03 -6.59
C VAL A 278 1.34 -7.32 -5.81
N SER A 279 1.00 -6.15 -5.31
CA SER A 279 1.77 -5.42 -4.32
C SER A 279 1.08 -5.47 -2.95
N MET A 280 1.77 -4.99 -1.92
CA MET A 280 1.19 -4.76 -0.60
C MET A 280 1.57 -3.36 -0.14
N CYS A 281 0.60 -2.54 0.25
CA CYS A 281 0.81 -1.15 0.67
C CYS A 281 0.41 -0.88 2.13
N GLY A 282 -0.21 -1.83 2.81
CA GLY A 282 -0.51 -1.72 4.23
C GLY A 282 0.74 -1.80 5.11
N GLU A 283 0.60 -1.45 6.39
CA GLU A 283 1.72 -1.38 7.33
C GLU A 283 2.48 -2.72 7.51
N MET A 284 1.84 -3.85 7.21
CA MET A 284 2.50 -5.15 7.24
C MET A 284 3.65 -5.24 6.22
N ALA A 285 3.58 -4.53 5.08
CA ALA A 285 4.65 -4.49 4.10
C ALA A 285 5.95 -3.88 4.66
N ALA A 286 5.82 -2.96 5.61
CA ALA A 286 6.94 -2.30 6.29
C ALA A 286 7.41 -3.05 7.55
N ASN A 287 6.79 -4.19 7.89
CA ASN A 287 7.13 -4.93 9.10
C ASN A 287 8.32 -5.88 8.85
N PRO A 288 9.50 -5.62 9.48
CA PRO A 288 10.68 -6.46 9.32
C PRO A 288 10.50 -7.92 9.74
N LEU A 289 9.58 -8.17 10.69
CA LEU A 289 9.28 -9.53 11.15
C LEU A 289 8.42 -10.29 10.13
N ALA A 290 7.49 -9.59 9.45
CA ALA A 290 6.61 -10.20 8.47
C ALA A 290 7.26 -10.39 7.09
N THR A 291 8.34 -9.69 6.79
CA THR A 291 8.98 -9.72 5.45
C THR A 291 9.31 -11.13 4.95
N PRO A 292 9.94 -12.04 5.74
CA PRO A 292 10.20 -13.42 5.29
C PRO A 292 8.90 -14.18 4.98
N LEU A 293 7.88 -14.04 5.82
CA LEU A 293 6.56 -14.65 5.59
C LEU A 293 5.96 -14.18 4.26
N LEU A 294 5.94 -12.88 4.02
CA LEU A 294 5.39 -12.31 2.78
C LEU A 294 6.12 -12.79 1.54
N LEU A 295 7.46 -12.87 1.59
CA LEU A 295 8.26 -13.45 0.52
C LEU A 295 7.93 -14.93 0.28
N GLY A 296 7.76 -15.70 1.34
CA GLY A 296 7.39 -17.12 1.29
C GLY A 296 5.98 -17.35 0.74
N LEU A 297 5.03 -16.46 1.04
CA LEU A 297 3.69 -16.45 0.43
C LEU A 297 3.72 -16.09 -1.05
N GLY A 298 4.83 -15.60 -1.57
CA GLY A 298 5.02 -15.29 -2.98
C GLY A 298 4.89 -13.81 -3.32
N LEU A 299 4.83 -12.90 -2.35
CA LEU A 299 4.84 -11.45 -2.61
C LEU A 299 6.17 -11.04 -3.26
N ARG A 300 6.10 -10.17 -4.28
CA ARG A 300 7.28 -9.69 -5.01
C ARG A 300 7.33 -8.16 -5.15
N GLU A 301 6.26 -7.47 -4.78
CA GLU A 301 6.14 -6.03 -4.84
C GLU A 301 5.70 -5.49 -3.47
N PHE A 302 6.54 -4.65 -2.85
CA PHE A 302 6.29 -4.02 -1.56
C PHE A 302 6.12 -2.52 -1.77
N SER A 303 5.15 -1.90 -1.13
CA SER A 303 4.98 -0.45 -1.12
C SER A 303 4.95 0.03 0.33
N VAL A 304 5.97 0.80 0.71
CA VAL A 304 6.23 1.18 2.11
C VAL A 304 6.55 2.67 2.20
N ALA A 305 6.49 3.25 3.40
CA ALA A 305 7.06 4.58 3.60
C ALA A 305 8.55 4.58 3.21
N SER A 306 9.00 5.62 2.49
CA SER A 306 10.36 5.67 1.92
C SER A 306 11.46 5.39 2.95
N SER A 307 11.28 5.85 4.19
CA SER A 307 12.22 5.63 5.30
C SER A 307 12.42 4.16 5.69
N ASN A 308 11.46 3.29 5.38
CA ASN A 308 11.52 1.86 5.72
C ASN A 308 12.21 1.02 4.62
N ILE A 309 12.39 1.58 3.43
CA ILE A 309 12.97 0.86 2.28
C ILE A 309 14.32 0.25 2.59
N PRO A 310 15.29 0.95 3.21
CA PRO A 310 16.62 0.37 3.46
C PRO A 310 16.58 -0.86 4.37
N GLU A 311 15.75 -0.84 5.43
CA GLU A 311 15.62 -1.97 6.36
C GLU A 311 14.98 -3.17 5.67
N ILE A 312 13.93 -2.96 4.90
CA ILE A 312 13.25 -4.02 4.14
C ILE A 312 14.19 -4.61 3.08
N LYS A 313 14.95 -3.78 2.35
CA LYS A 313 15.99 -4.25 1.40
C LYS A 313 17.03 -5.13 2.09
N GLN A 314 17.50 -4.73 3.27
CA GLN A 314 18.48 -5.47 4.03
C GLN A 314 17.98 -6.87 4.41
N ILE A 315 16.73 -6.96 4.90
CA ILE A 315 16.13 -8.25 5.25
C ILE A 315 15.97 -9.11 3.99
N ILE A 316 15.37 -8.56 2.93
CA ILE A 316 15.16 -9.29 1.67
C ILE A 316 16.46 -9.87 1.15
N SER A 317 17.58 -9.13 1.19
CA SER A 317 18.86 -9.58 0.67
C SER A 317 19.44 -10.81 1.38
N ARG A 318 18.97 -11.10 2.59
CA ARG A 318 19.44 -12.24 3.40
C ARG A 318 18.47 -13.43 3.36
N VAL A 319 17.24 -13.24 2.91
CA VAL A 319 16.22 -14.30 2.89
C VAL A 319 16.41 -15.21 1.68
N LYS A 320 16.44 -16.52 1.92
CA LYS A 320 16.30 -17.55 0.88
C LYS A 320 14.83 -17.90 0.69
N ILE A 321 14.38 -17.90 -0.56
CA ILE A 321 12.94 -18.09 -0.88
C ILE A 321 12.42 -19.45 -0.46
N ASP A 322 13.23 -20.51 -0.58
CA ASP A 322 12.79 -21.87 -0.24
C ASP A 322 12.52 -21.97 1.27
N GLU A 323 13.45 -21.49 2.11
CA GLU A 323 13.26 -21.45 3.56
C GLU A 323 12.06 -20.55 3.98
N ALA A 324 11.88 -19.43 3.31
CA ALA A 324 10.72 -18.55 3.53
C ALA A 324 9.40 -19.22 3.12
N THR A 325 9.41 -20.05 2.06
CA THR A 325 8.23 -20.80 1.61
C THR A 325 7.85 -21.88 2.61
N GLU A 326 8.82 -22.58 3.19
CA GLU A 326 8.58 -23.55 4.26
C GLU A 326 7.98 -22.88 5.51
N LEU A 327 8.56 -21.74 5.92
CA LEU A 327 8.01 -20.91 7.02
C LEU A 327 6.56 -20.51 6.74
N ALA A 328 6.27 -20.03 5.54
CA ALA A 328 4.93 -19.62 5.17
C ALA A 328 3.94 -20.80 5.19
N ALA A 329 4.37 -21.99 4.71
CA ALA A 329 3.56 -23.20 4.75
C ALA A 329 3.24 -23.65 6.19
N GLN A 330 4.16 -23.45 7.13
CA GLN A 330 3.94 -23.70 8.56
C GLN A 330 2.97 -22.68 9.15
N CYS A 331 3.20 -21.38 8.92
CA CYS A 331 2.35 -20.31 9.43
C CYS A 331 0.89 -20.43 8.98
N LEU A 332 0.65 -20.89 7.75
CA LEU A 332 -0.71 -21.09 7.23
C LEU A 332 -1.51 -22.15 7.98
N LYS A 333 -0.85 -23.09 8.68
CA LYS A 333 -1.49 -24.14 9.50
C LYS A 333 -1.71 -23.70 10.94
N MET A 334 -1.08 -22.65 11.39
CA MET A 334 -1.18 -22.16 12.77
C MET A 334 -2.55 -21.57 13.07
N ALA A 335 -3.00 -21.71 14.32
CA ALA A 335 -4.32 -21.29 14.76
C ALA A 335 -4.32 -19.89 15.42
N THR A 336 -3.17 -19.44 15.92
CA THR A 336 -3.07 -18.19 16.69
C THR A 336 -2.01 -17.24 16.15
N SER A 337 -2.22 -15.95 16.37
CA SER A 337 -1.23 -14.92 16.03
C SER A 337 0.09 -15.11 16.81
N HIS A 338 -0.02 -15.63 18.03
CA HIS A 338 1.14 -15.88 18.90
C HIS A 338 2.06 -16.96 18.33
N GLU A 339 1.49 -18.09 17.87
CA GLU A 339 2.25 -19.16 17.21
C GLU A 339 2.98 -18.64 15.97
N ILE A 340 2.27 -17.84 15.14
CA ILE A 340 2.86 -17.22 13.94
C ILE A 340 4.02 -16.31 14.36
N GLU A 341 3.81 -15.44 15.34
CA GLU A 341 4.86 -14.50 15.77
C GLU A 341 6.08 -15.23 16.33
N GLN A 342 5.89 -16.29 17.12
CA GLN A 342 6.99 -17.11 17.62
C GLN A 342 7.79 -17.75 16.49
N ALA A 343 7.12 -18.34 15.51
CA ALA A 343 7.79 -18.94 14.34
C ALA A 343 8.59 -17.90 13.55
N LEU A 344 8.04 -16.71 13.35
CA LEU A 344 8.75 -15.62 12.66
C LEU A 344 9.96 -15.12 13.44
N ARG A 345 9.87 -14.98 14.76
CA ARG A 345 10.99 -14.60 15.62
C ARG A 345 12.09 -15.67 15.64
N GLN A 346 11.71 -16.93 15.71
CA GLN A 346 12.66 -18.06 15.62
C GLN A 346 13.37 -18.06 14.29
N PHE A 347 12.66 -17.95 13.18
CA PHE A 347 13.24 -17.86 11.84
C PHE A 347 14.21 -16.69 11.74
N LYS A 348 13.83 -15.49 12.23
CA LYS A 348 14.69 -14.32 12.22
C LYS A 348 16.00 -14.56 12.97
N THR A 349 15.95 -15.21 14.14
CA THR A 349 17.13 -15.52 14.94
C THR A 349 18.04 -16.53 14.23
N GLN A 350 17.47 -17.59 13.63
CA GLN A 350 18.22 -18.62 12.90
C GLN A 350 18.92 -18.07 11.66
N GLN A 351 18.30 -17.09 10.99
CA GLN A 351 18.84 -16.49 9.77
C GLN A 351 19.69 -15.23 10.04
N HIS A 352 19.89 -14.84 11.29
CA HIS A 352 20.62 -13.61 11.67
C HIS A 352 20.07 -12.33 10.96
N LEU A 353 18.73 -12.23 10.83
CA LEU A 353 18.02 -11.15 10.14
C LEU A 353 17.80 -9.91 11.05
#